data_38a1702b4c6e809b30d1efe8a47061ad
#
_entry.id   38a1702b4c6e809b30d1efe8a47061ad
#
_cell.length_a   1.000
_cell.length_b   1.000
_cell.length_c   1.000
_cell.angle_alpha   90.00
_cell.angle_beta   90.00
_cell.angle_gamma   90.00
#
_symmetry.space_group_name_H-M   'P 1'
#
loop_
_entity.id
_entity.type
_entity.pdbx_description
1 polymer ?
#
loop_
_entity_poly.entity_id
_entity_poly.type
_entity_poly.pdbx_seq_one_letter_code
_entity_poly.pdbx_strand_id
1 'polypeptide(L)'
;MKKWKACLALVLALALSLSLAACASNDANTDGDDQDNDIAGSDWRTTGIVRDSGTITRDGEDTTVLVCINKDDADFYLDSEVQTLFGYVTYPDSIAEPWDSFQGIDFSDRNGDGSSDVCMVFQVGIMIWYWDSASEEFVYQEDASLEAMQAPAEPAA
;
A
#
# COMPACT_ATOMS: atom_id res chain seq x y z
N MET A 1 -36.22 -34.09 -1.63
CA MET A 1 -35.08 -33.47 -0.94
C MET A 1 -33.94 -34.46 -0.55
N LYS A 2 -33.85 -35.65 -1.15
CA LYS A 2 -32.81 -36.68 -0.85
C LYS A 2 -31.75 -36.84 -1.95
N LYS A 3 -31.89 -36.17 -3.10
CA LYS A 3 -30.97 -36.34 -4.26
C LYS A 3 -29.86 -35.30 -4.34
N TRP A 4 -29.90 -34.23 -3.54
CA TRP A 4 -28.89 -33.17 -3.59
C TRP A 4 -27.67 -33.40 -2.68
N LYS A 5 -27.81 -34.28 -1.68
CA LYS A 5 -26.70 -34.60 -0.78
C LYS A 5 -25.70 -35.61 -1.38
N ALA A 6 -26.06 -36.33 -2.43
CA ALA A 6 -25.17 -37.28 -3.09
C ALA A 6 -24.21 -36.64 -4.10
N CYS A 7 -24.56 -35.48 -4.69
CA CYS A 7 -23.68 -34.80 -5.64
C CYS A 7 -22.54 -34.03 -4.95
N LEU A 8 -22.77 -33.55 -3.70
CA LEU A 8 -21.72 -32.81 -2.97
C LEU A 8 -20.58 -33.71 -2.48
N ALA A 9 -20.87 -34.98 -2.20
CA ALA A 9 -19.89 -35.96 -1.75
C ALA A 9 -18.96 -36.45 -2.88
N LEU A 10 -19.40 -36.39 -4.13
CA LEU A 10 -18.62 -36.87 -5.27
C LEU A 10 -17.61 -35.81 -5.78
N VAL A 11 -17.92 -34.54 -5.60
CA VAL A 11 -17.01 -33.44 -5.98
C VAL A 11 -15.83 -33.28 -5.00
N LEU A 12 -16.05 -33.63 -3.72
CA LEU A 12 -14.97 -33.54 -2.71
C LEU A 12 -13.95 -34.70 -2.83
N ALA A 13 -14.34 -35.82 -3.43
CA ALA A 13 -13.45 -36.98 -3.60
C ALA A 13 -12.48 -36.86 -4.80
N LEU A 14 -12.78 -36.00 -5.76
CA LEU A 14 -11.94 -35.80 -6.94
C LEU A 14 -10.84 -34.75 -6.76
N ALA A 15 -10.91 -33.92 -5.72
CA ALA A 15 -9.93 -32.85 -5.46
C ALA A 15 -8.69 -33.31 -4.69
N LEU A 16 -8.66 -34.54 -4.20
CA LEU A 16 -7.57 -35.06 -3.32
C LEU A 16 -6.56 -35.98 -4.02
N SER A 17 -6.65 -36.20 -5.33
CA SER A 17 -5.80 -37.16 -6.04
C SER A 17 -4.76 -36.61 -7.02
N LEU A 18 -4.46 -35.28 -7.00
CA LEU A 18 -3.51 -34.68 -7.95
C LEU A 18 -2.29 -33.99 -7.31
N SER A 19 -1.84 -34.41 -6.15
CA SER A 19 -0.64 -33.82 -5.56
C SER A 19 0.39 -34.85 -5.11
N LEU A 20 0.93 -35.64 -6.07
CA LEU A 20 2.14 -36.44 -5.82
C LEU A 20 2.77 -36.87 -7.17
N ALA A 21 3.55 -35.97 -7.77
CA ALA A 21 4.67 -36.36 -8.65
C ALA A 21 5.46 -35.11 -9.05
N ALA A 22 6.64 -34.95 -8.49
CA ALA A 22 7.86 -34.70 -9.22
C ALA A 22 8.93 -34.17 -8.25
N CYS A 23 9.65 -35.11 -7.66
CA CYS A 23 11.04 -34.90 -7.33
C CYS A 23 11.84 -35.85 -8.21
N ALA A 24 12.69 -35.33 -9.08
CA ALA A 24 13.89 -36.02 -9.51
C ALA A 24 14.85 -35.00 -10.12
N SER A 25 15.98 -34.92 -9.47
CA SER A 25 17.27 -34.35 -9.80
C SER A 25 17.72 -34.49 -11.26
N ASN A 26 18.47 -33.51 -11.77
CA ASN A 26 19.82 -33.83 -12.25
C ASN A 26 20.68 -32.56 -12.43
N ASP A 27 21.92 -32.72 -11.99
CA ASP A 27 23.04 -31.83 -12.19
C ASP A 27 23.36 -31.59 -13.68
N ALA A 28 23.71 -30.34 -14.00
CA ALA A 28 24.84 -30.05 -14.91
C ALA A 28 25.13 -28.55 -14.94
N ASN A 29 26.35 -28.19 -14.61
CA ASN A 29 26.99 -26.89 -14.78
C ASN A 29 26.62 -26.15 -16.05
N THR A 30 26.34 -24.85 -15.92
CA THR A 30 26.86 -23.86 -16.89
C THR A 30 26.98 -22.51 -16.17
N ASP A 31 28.17 -21.94 -16.18
CA ASP A 31 28.51 -20.60 -15.80
C ASP A 31 27.59 -19.59 -16.52
N GLY A 32 26.91 -18.76 -15.76
CA GLY A 32 26.13 -17.60 -16.22
C GLY A 32 25.82 -16.78 -15.00
N ASP A 33 26.54 -15.67 -14.85
CA ASP A 33 26.32 -14.62 -13.87
C ASP A 33 24.92 -13.98 -14.08
N ASP A 34 23.87 -14.63 -13.61
CA ASP A 34 22.60 -14.02 -13.31
C ASP A 34 22.44 -14.10 -11.79
N GLN A 35 22.82 -13.01 -11.12
CA GLN A 35 22.40 -12.78 -9.75
C GLN A 35 20.87 -12.55 -9.75
N ASP A 36 20.11 -13.62 -9.91
CA ASP A 36 18.77 -13.69 -9.35
C ASP A 36 18.94 -13.54 -7.83
N ASN A 37 18.83 -12.30 -7.36
CA ASN A 37 18.61 -12.04 -5.96
C ASN A 37 17.30 -12.72 -5.58
N ASP A 38 17.39 -13.98 -5.18
CA ASP A 38 16.39 -14.68 -4.40
C ASP A 38 16.21 -13.92 -3.08
N ILE A 39 15.35 -12.89 -3.11
CA ILE A 39 14.83 -12.20 -1.91
C ILE A 39 13.76 -13.09 -1.26
N ALA A 40 13.83 -14.39 -1.45
CA ALA A 40 13.03 -15.37 -0.74
C ALA A 40 13.48 -15.39 0.72
N GLY A 41 12.86 -14.53 1.55
CA GLY A 41 13.04 -14.49 2.98
C GLY A 41 13.50 -13.15 3.58
N SER A 42 13.80 -12.12 2.82
CA SER A 42 14.01 -10.79 3.38
C SER A 42 12.65 -10.08 3.52
N ASP A 43 12.39 -9.55 4.70
CA ASP A 43 11.22 -8.69 4.92
C ASP A 43 11.38 -7.44 4.02
N TRP A 44 10.50 -7.28 3.02
CA TRP A 44 10.54 -6.16 2.07
C TRP A 44 10.50 -4.78 2.76
N ARG A 45 9.96 -4.70 3.98
CA ARG A 45 9.97 -3.48 4.81
C ARG A 45 11.38 -2.99 5.10
N THR A 46 12.38 -3.88 5.08
CA THR A 46 13.78 -3.56 5.36
C THR A 46 14.55 -3.15 4.10
N THR A 47 13.96 -3.24 2.91
CA THR A 47 14.62 -2.91 1.63
C THR A 47 14.72 -1.40 1.35
N GLY A 48 14.18 -0.54 2.23
CA GLY A 48 14.15 0.91 2.07
C GLY A 48 13.00 1.43 1.23
N ILE A 49 12.06 0.58 0.81
CA ILE A 49 10.84 0.97 0.10
C ILE A 49 9.87 1.67 1.05
N VAL A 50 9.77 1.20 2.31
CA VAL A 50 8.99 1.86 3.36
C VAL A 50 9.71 3.15 3.76
N ARG A 51 9.04 4.28 3.61
CA ARG A 51 9.59 5.61 3.90
C ARG A 51 9.04 6.22 5.18
N ASP A 52 7.84 5.79 5.57
CA ASP A 52 7.16 6.30 6.76
C ASP A 52 6.11 5.29 7.23
N SER A 53 5.43 5.63 8.33
CA SER A 53 4.30 4.89 8.87
C SER A 53 3.34 5.86 9.56
N GLY A 54 2.09 5.47 9.71
CA GLY A 54 1.10 6.30 10.39
C GLY A 54 -0.17 5.54 10.73
N THR A 55 -1.14 6.26 11.26
CA THR A 55 -2.45 5.71 11.61
C THR A 55 -3.52 6.39 10.78
N ILE A 56 -4.31 5.61 10.08
CA ILE A 56 -5.48 6.06 9.33
C ILE A 56 -6.73 5.69 10.11
N THR A 57 -7.56 6.68 10.42
CA THR A 57 -8.87 6.50 11.04
C THR A 57 -9.94 6.48 9.95
N ARG A 58 -10.77 5.44 9.93
CA ARG A 58 -11.98 5.33 9.07
C ARG A 58 -13.12 4.75 9.90
N ASP A 59 -14.29 5.35 9.81
CA ASP A 59 -15.48 4.90 10.56
C ASP A 59 -15.24 4.74 12.09
N GLY A 60 -14.31 5.54 12.64
CA GLY A 60 -13.91 5.49 14.03
C GLY A 60 -12.97 4.33 14.41
N GLU A 61 -12.45 3.59 13.43
CA GLU A 61 -11.45 2.55 13.62
C GLU A 61 -10.07 3.03 13.16
N ASP A 62 -9.07 2.84 14.02
CA ASP A 62 -7.69 3.21 13.78
C ASP A 62 -6.91 2.03 13.19
N THR A 63 -6.24 2.26 12.06
CA THR A 63 -5.43 1.26 11.37
C THR A 63 -4.02 1.78 11.16
N THR A 64 -3.02 1.06 11.66
CA THR A 64 -1.62 1.38 11.41
C THR A 64 -1.19 0.90 10.04
N VAL A 65 -0.58 1.80 9.27
CA VAL A 65 -0.12 1.53 7.91
C VAL A 65 1.36 1.86 7.73
N LEU A 66 1.99 1.14 6.81
CA LEU A 66 3.32 1.42 6.29
C LEU A 66 3.18 2.16 4.96
N VAL A 67 3.97 3.22 4.79
CA VAL A 67 3.94 4.10 3.61
C VAL A 67 5.07 3.74 2.67
N CYS A 68 4.73 3.32 1.47
CA CYS A 68 5.67 3.04 0.39
C CYS A 68 5.54 4.12 -0.68
N ILE A 69 6.66 4.76 -1.01
CA ILE A 69 6.71 5.79 -2.05
C ILE A 69 7.12 5.13 -3.37
N ASN A 70 6.24 5.18 -4.36
CA ASN A 70 6.48 4.68 -5.70
C ASN A 70 6.73 5.85 -6.68
N LYS A 71 6.86 5.53 -7.96
CA LYS A 71 7.10 6.53 -9.00
C LYS A 71 5.87 7.43 -9.25
N ASP A 72 4.68 6.85 -9.26
CA ASP A 72 3.46 7.53 -9.70
C ASP A 72 2.40 7.62 -8.57
N ASP A 73 2.64 6.94 -7.43
CA ASP A 73 1.72 6.82 -6.30
C ASP A 73 2.44 6.58 -4.97
N ALA A 74 1.70 6.66 -3.88
CA ALA A 74 2.10 6.15 -2.57
C ALA A 74 1.10 5.10 -2.12
N ASP A 75 1.60 3.94 -1.76
CA ASP A 75 0.84 2.81 -1.25
C ASP A 75 0.88 2.77 0.28
N PHE A 76 -0.25 2.44 0.88
CA PHE A 76 -0.42 2.23 2.31
C PHE A 76 -0.73 0.76 2.57
N TYR A 77 0.22 0.04 3.17
CA TYR A 77 0.07 -1.38 3.51
C TYR A 77 -0.24 -1.54 4.99
N LEU A 78 -1.05 -2.54 5.34
CA LEU A 78 -1.29 -2.88 6.74
C LEU A 78 0.01 -3.28 7.42
N ASP A 79 0.31 -2.68 8.59
CA ASP A 79 1.48 -3.08 9.38
C ASP A 79 1.34 -4.52 9.91
N SER A 80 0.12 -4.95 10.23
CA SER A 80 -0.17 -6.31 10.72
C SER A 80 -0.11 -7.38 9.63
N GLU A 81 -0.40 -6.99 8.36
CA GLU A 81 -0.47 -7.88 7.19
C GLU A 81 0.22 -7.23 6.00
N VAL A 82 1.54 -7.24 6.01
CA VAL A 82 2.43 -6.48 5.13
C VAL A 82 2.24 -6.67 3.61
N GLN A 83 1.42 -7.59 3.17
CA GLN A 83 1.08 -7.76 1.75
C GLN A 83 -0.33 -7.27 1.43
N THR A 84 -1.04 -6.75 2.42
CA THR A 84 -2.41 -6.25 2.25
C THR A 84 -2.39 -4.75 2.04
N LEU A 85 -2.73 -4.32 0.82
CA LEU A 85 -2.91 -2.92 0.48
C LEU A 85 -4.16 -2.40 1.20
N PHE A 86 -3.99 -1.35 2.00
CA PHE A 86 -5.08 -0.67 2.70
C PHE A 86 -5.64 0.51 1.91
N GLY A 87 -4.80 1.19 1.14
CA GLY A 87 -5.16 2.31 0.31
C GLY A 87 -3.96 2.86 -0.44
N TYR A 88 -4.18 3.84 -1.28
CA TYR A 88 -3.13 4.52 -2.04
C TYR A 88 -3.54 5.93 -2.41
N VAL A 89 -2.58 6.76 -2.80
CA VAL A 89 -2.79 8.06 -3.43
C VAL A 89 -1.98 8.16 -4.71
N THR A 90 -2.58 8.65 -5.78
CA THR A 90 -1.88 8.94 -7.04
C THR A 90 -1.38 10.38 -7.03
N TYR A 91 -0.14 10.59 -7.44
CA TYR A 91 0.45 11.94 -7.44
C TYR A 91 -0.08 12.79 -8.59
N PRO A 92 -0.22 14.12 -8.39
CA PRO A 92 -0.40 15.03 -9.50
C PRO A 92 0.90 15.12 -10.35
N ASP A 93 0.76 15.45 -11.63
CA ASP A 93 1.87 15.55 -12.60
C ASP A 93 2.99 16.51 -12.16
N SER A 94 2.72 17.39 -11.19
CA SER A 94 3.71 18.35 -10.66
C SER A 94 4.81 17.72 -9.80
N ILE A 95 4.65 16.46 -9.37
CA ILE A 95 5.65 15.77 -8.57
C ILE A 95 6.60 14.99 -9.49
N ALA A 96 7.77 15.56 -9.70
CA ALA A 96 8.88 14.84 -10.30
C ALA A 96 9.73 14.20 -9.21
N GLU A 97 10.23 12.99 -9.46
CA GLU A 97 11.12 12.25 -8.54
C GLU A 97 10.54 12.14 -7.11
N PRO A 98 9.34 11.51 -6.91
CA PRO A 98 8.68 11.46 -5.61
C PRO A 98 9.57 10.86 -4.53
N TRP A 99 10.34 9.84 -4.87
CA TRP A 99 11.25 9.15 -3.96
C TRP A 99 12.29 10.07 -3.34
N ASP A 100 12.88 10.95 -4.12
CA ASP A 100 13.95 11.86 -3.69
C ASP A 100 13.38 13.14 -3.07
N SER A 101 12.17 13.54 -3.46
CA SER A 101 11.53 14.78 -3.01
C SER A 101 10.66 14.61 -1.77
N PHE A 102 10.28 13.38 -1.39
CA PHE A 102 9.43 13.11 -0.23
C PHE A 102 10.11 13.51 1.08
N GLN A 103 9.38 14.23 1.94
CA GLN A 103 9.86 14.73 3.22
C GLN A 103 9.07 14.21 4.42
N GLY A 104 7.81 13.83 4.22
CA GLY A 104 6.97 13.29 5.28
C GLY A 104 5.50 13.20 4.90
N ILE A 105 4.73 12.54 5.76
CA ILE A 105 3.30 12.33 5.61
C ILE A 105 2.60 12.55 6.95
N ASP A 106 1.35 13.03 6.89
CA ASP A 106 0.44 13.16 8.02
C ASP A 106 -0.93 12.60 7.64
N PHE A 107 -1.54 11.89 8.58
CA PHE A 107 -2.88 11.35 8.48
C PHE A 107 -3.77 12.01 9.52
N SER A 108 -4.52 13.03 9.14
CA SER A 108 -5.41 13.77 10.04
C SER A 108 -6.70 14.12 9.32
N ASP A 109 -7.81 14.20 10.06
CA ASP A 109 -9.08 14.70 9.54
C ASP A 109 -8.98 16.22 9.32
N ARG A 110 -8.75 16.62 8.06
CA ARG A 110 -8.56 18.02 7.67
C ARG A 110 -9.84 18.71 7.22
N ASN A 111 -10.80 17.93 6.74
CA ASN A 111 -12.08 18.44 6.26
C ASN A 111 -13.19 18.36 7.33
N GLY A 112 -12.97 17.67 8.46
CA GLY A 112 -13.88 17.56 9.59
C GLY A 112 -14.98 16.51 9.40
N ASP A 113 -14.77 15.51 8.53
CA ASP A 113 -15.75 14.45 8.24
C ASP A 113 -15.63 13.21 9.14
N GLY A 114 -14.59 13.15 9.97
CA GLY A 114 -14.32 12.05 10.90
C GLY A 114 -13.43 10.95 10.34
N SER A 115 -12.96 11.11 9.11
CA SER A 115 -12.00 10.20 8.47
C SER A 115 -10.64 10.86 8.34
N SER A 116 -9.57 10.07 8.34
CA SER A 116 -8.23 10.60 8.07
C SER A 116 -8.07 10.93 6.59
N ASP A 117 -7.58 12.13 6.33
CA ASP A 117 -7.08 12.59 5.04
C ASP A 117 -5.58 12.34 4.94
N VAL A 118 -5.03 12.41 3.75
CA VAL A 118 -3.59 12.28 3.50
C VAL A 118 -3.00 13.65 3.19
N CYS A 119 -1.94 14.02 3.91
CA CYS A 119 -1.14 15.20 3.63
C CYS A 119 0.32 14.79 3.46
N MET A 120 0.84 14.91 2.26
CA MET A 120 2.24 14.59 1.96
C MET A 120 3.04 15.87 1.69
N VAL A 121 4.24 15.91 2.24
CA VAL A 121 5.18 17.00 2.03
C VAL A 121 6.27 16.53 1.08
N PHE A 122 6.43 17.25 0.00
CA PHE A 122 7.51 17.10 -0.97
C PHE A 122 8.36 18.37 -1.04
N GLN A 123 9.53 18.30 -1.65
CA GLN A 123 10.37 19.49 -1.85
C GLN A 123 9.65 20.58 -2.67
N VAL A 124 8.73 20.19 -3.53
CA VAL A 124 7.94 21.10 -4.37
C VAL A 124 6.73 21.69 -3.67
N GLY A 125 6.31 21.17 -2.52
CA GLY A 125 5.19 21.68 -1.76
C GLY A 125 4.41 20.62 -1.00
N ILE A 126 3.22 21.01 -0.55
CA ILE A 126 2.31 20.19 0.24
C ILE A 126 1.18 19.71 -0.67
N MET A 127 0.87 18.41 -0.62
CA MET A 127 -0.19 17.78 -1.39
C MET A 127 -1.19 17.15 -0.44
N ILE A 128 -2.49 17.38 -0.68
CA ILE A 128 -3.58 16.93 0.19
C ILE A 128 -4.57 16.10 -0.62
N TRP A 129 -4.97 14.96 -0.05
CA TRP A 129 -6.05 14.12 -0.56
C TRP A 129 -7.07 13.92 0.55
N TYR A 130 -8.35 14.17 0.25
CA TYR A 130 -9.44 13.86 1.16
C TYR A 130 -9.98 12.46 0.91
N TRP A 131 -10.34 11.78 2.00
CA TRP A 131 -11.07 10.53 1.90
C TRP A 131 -12.48 10.77 1.41
N ASP A 132 -12.88 10.10 0.34
CA ASP A 132 -14.27 10.07 -0.14
C ASP A 132 -14.89 8.72 0.19
N SER A 133 -15.78 8.69 1.19
CA SER A 133 -16.46 7.48 1.64
C SER A 133 -17.44 6.91 0.60
N ALA A 134 -17.83 7.67 -0.41
CA ALA A 134 -18.75 7.22 -1.45
C ALA A 134 -18.03 6.41 -2.53
N SER A 135 -16.81 6.79 -2.90
CA SER A 135 -15.95 6.06 -3.83
C SER A 135 -14.96 5.12 -3.14
N GLU A 136 -14.80 5.24 -1.81
CA GLU A 136 -13.80 4.53 -1.00
C GLU A 136 -12.37 4.79 -1.50
N GLU A 137 -12.08 6.04 -1.87
CA GLU A 137 -10.79 6.47 -2.42
C GLU A 137 -10.32 7.79 -1.79
N PHE A 138 -9.01 8.03 -1.83
CA PHE A 138 -8.44 9.34 -1.55
C PHE A 138 -8.45 10.21 -2.80
N VAL A 139 -9.08 11.37 -2.73
CA VAL A 139 -9.26 12.30 -3.84
C VAL A 139 -8.37 13.53 -3.66
N TYR A 140 -7.49 13.80 -4.64
CA TYR A 140 -6.58 14.95 -4.61
C TYR A 140 -7.34 16.27 -4.55
N GLN A 141 -6.87 17.18 -3.68
CA GLN A 141 -7.46 18.49 -3.40
C GLN A 141 -6.49 19.60 -3.79
N GLU A 142 -6.59 20.10 -5.02
CA GLU A 142 -5.69 21.11 -5.55
C GLU A 142 -5.77 22.42 -4.75
N ASP A 143 -6.99 22.92 -4.48
CA ASP A 143 -7.21 24.19 -3.76
C ASP A 143 -6.67 24.10 -2.33
N ALA A 144 -6.95 23.01 -1.61
CA ALA A 144 -6.46 22.81 -0.25
C ALA A 144 -4.92 22.69 -0.21
N SER A 145 -4.33 22.06 -1.21
CA SER A 145 -2.87 21.96 -1.36
C SER A 145 -2.23 23.32 -1.57
N LEU A 146 -2.81 24.15 -2.44
CA LEU A 146 -2.34 25.52 -2.70
C LEU A 146 -2.50 26.41 -1.45
N GLU A 147 -3.61 26.30 -0.72
CA GLU A 147 -3.85 27.04 0.52
C GLU A 147 -2.83 26.65 1.61
N ALA A 148 -2.56 25.34 1.78
CA ALA A 148 -1.59 24.85 2.73
C ALA A 148 -0.15 25.35 2.45
N MET A 149 0.22 25.47 1.18
CA MET A 149 1.53 26.03 0.78
C MET A 149 1.66 27.53 1.04
N GLN A 150 0.54 28.27 1.09
CA GLN A 150 0.51 29.71 1.33
C GLN A 150 0.35 30.06 2.81
N ALA A 151 -0.05 29.10 3.64
CA ALA A 151 -0.18 29.30 5.09
C ALA A 151 1.19 29.66 5.70
N PRO A 152 1.30 30.72 6.54
CA PRO A 152 2.53 31.02 7.23
C PRO A 152 2.88 29.85 8.16
N ALA A 153 4.16 29.45 8.15
CA ALA A 153 4.65 28.43 9.07
C ALA A 153 4.28 28.80 10.52
N GLU A 154 3.51 27.95 11.19
CA GLU A 154 3.22 28.17 12.62
C GLU A 154 4.55 28.26 13.39
N PRO A 155 4.74 29.27 14.23
CA PRO A 155 5.94 29.35 15.04
C PRO A 155 5.99 28.13 15.97
N ALA A 156 7.08 27.38 15.89
CA ALA A 156 7.32 26.26 16.79
C ALA A 156 7.17 26.69 18.25
N ALA A 157 6.27 26.02 18.96
CA ALA A 157 5.97 26.28 20.36
C ALA A 157 7.10 25.82 21.30
#